data_09f9576875ce9970487eee20e2c45f02
#
_entry.id   09f9576875ce9970487eee20e2c45f02
#
_cell.length_a   1.000
_cell.length_b   1.000
_cell.length_c   1.000
_cell.angle_alpha   90.00
_cell.angle_beta   90.00
_cell.angle_gamma   90.00
#
_symmetry.space_group_name_H-M   'P 1'
#
loop_
_entity.id
_entity.type
_entity.pdbx_description
1 polymer ?
#
loop_
_entity_poly.entity_id
_entity_poly.type
_entity_poly.pdbx_seq_one_letter_code
_entity_poly.pdbx_strand_id
1 'polypeptide(L)'
;AATADDKVYDGTAYVSFSDIVLEGIEEGDEVSADIGTIRGTLKDVKAGNYTSVTLPELRLTGKDKENYILVQPTDEIPLTKAVNVAKSSGLQIEEQNKSYLYLKDQEERISLREILPVDCGNAQYAAPEMTGNMEYITEPSIADDILSYTVKQGALDRKGKIQIKVTTENYEDFVITFNLECNDQTPVRLQEGTEVTLKKDTL
;
A
#
# COMPACT_ATOMS: atom_id res chain seq x y z
N ALA A 1 7.80 -30.78 11.92
CA ALA A 1 7.76 -29.81 10.80
C ALA A 1 6.32 -29.48 10.42
N ALA A 2 6.06 -28.32 9.87
CA ALA A 2 4.73 -27.91 9.43
C ALA A 2 4.72 -27.49 7.95
N THR A 3 3.61 -27.72 7.29
CA THR A 3 3.31 -27.21 5.95
C THR A 3 2.19 -26.19 6.06
N ALA A 4 2.50 -24.93 5.84
CA ALA A 4 1.54 -23.85 5.86
C ALA A 4 1.15 -23.42 4.44
N ASP A 5 -0.03 -22.83 4.31
CA ASP A 5 -0.60 -22.40 3.04
C ASP A 5 -0.04 -21.04 2.61
N ASP A 6 0.22 -20.87 1.32
CA ASP A 6 0.52 -19.58 0.73
C ASP A 6 -0.69 -18.65 0.88
N LYS A 7 -0.44 -17.35 0.98
CA LYS A 7 -1.52 -16.35 1.10
C LYS A 7 -1.21 -15.08 0.31
N VAL A 8 -2.22 -14.26 0.11
CA VAL A 8 -2.06 -12.87 -0.35
C VAL A 8 -1.97 -11.97 0.89
N TYR A 9 -1.18 -10.91 0.81
CA TYR A 9 -1.08 -9.89 1.85
C TYR A 9 -2.47 -9.37 2.26
N ASP A 10 -2.76 -9.45 3.55
CA ASP A 10 -4.03 -9.07 4.17
C ASP A 10 -3.86 -8.23 5.45
N GLY A 11 -2.63 -7.73 5.70
CA GLY A 11 -2.29 -6.97 6.89
C GLY A 11 -2.12 -7.83 8.15
N THR A 12 -2.12 -9.16 8.04
CA THR A 12 -1.92 -10.07 9.17
C THR A 12 -0.74 -11.00 8.96
N ALA A 13 -0.12 -11.44 10.06
CA ALA A 13 0.93 -12.46 10.05
C ALA A 13 0.38 -13.90 10.11
N TYR A 14 -0.93 -14.08 10.13
CA TYR A 14 -1.54 -15.39 10.35
C TYR A 14 -1.55 -16.25 9.09
N VAL A 15 -1.23 -17.55 9.25
CA VAL A 15 -1.29 -18.58 8.21
C VAL A 15 -2.05 -19.80 8.67
N SER A 16 -2.70 -20.48 7.74
CA SER A 16 -3.32 -21.79 7.92
C SER A 16 -2.30 -22.89 7.67
N PHE A 17 -2.60 -24.10 8.11
CA PHE A 17 -1.77 -25.27 7.87
C PHE A 17 -2.54 -26.29 7.05
N SER A 18 -1.86 -26.89 6.09
CA SER A 18 -2.30 -28.07 5.38
C SER A 18 -1.80 -29.37 6.07
N ASP A 19 -0.68 -29.28 6.81
CA ASP A 19 -0.13 -30.41 7.55
C ASP A 19 0.78 -29.98 8.70
N ILE A 20 0.77 -30.76 9.80
CA ILE A 20 1.75 -30.68 10.89
C ILE A 20 2.21 -32.11 11.20
N VAL A 21 3.46 -32.41 10.88
CA VAL A 21 4.05 -33.70 11.11
C VAL A 21 4.47 -33.83 12.57
N LEU A 22 3.92 -34.82 13.26
CA LEU A 22 4.30 -35.25 14.61
C LEU A 22 5.36 -36.34 14.52
N GLU A 23 6.20 -36.42 15.54
CA GLU A 23 7.22 -37.47 15.69
C GLU A 23 6.93 -38.29 16.96
N GLY A 24 7.34 -39.56 16.98
CA GLY A 24 7.20 -40.41 18.13
C GLY A 24 5.85 -41.13 18.24
N ILE A 25 5.08 -41.18 17.15
CA ILE A 25 3.84 -41.99 17.06
C ILE A 25 4.24 -43.41 16.69
N GLU A 26 3.69 -44.39 17.36
CA GLU A 26 3.93 -45.81 17.07
C GLU A 26 3.20 -46.24 15.79
N GLU A 27 3.81 -47.21 15.09
CA GLU A 27 3.25 -47.71 13.83
C GLU A 27 1.89 -48.37 14.06
N GLY A 28 0.88 -47.89 13.37
CA GLY A 28 -0.51 -48.37 13.45
C GLY A 28 -1.43 -47.50 14.32
N ASP A 29 -0.86 -46.52 15.06
CA ASP A 29 -1.68 -45.60 15.85
C ASP A 29 -2.16 -44.44 15.01
N GLU A 30 -3.42 -44.03 15.23
CA GLU A 30 -4.05 -42.91 14.57
C GLU A 30 -4.04 -41.69 15.48
N VAL A 31 -2.97 -40.87 15.32
CA VAL A 31 -2.77 -39.62 16.05
C VAL A 31 -2.28 -38.55 15.11
N SER A 32 -2.85 -37.37 15.18
CA SER A 32 -2.43 -36.19 14.40
C SER A 32 -2.66 -34.91 15.19
N ALA A 33 -2.10 -33.79 14.69
CA ALA A 33 -2.40 -32.46 15.23
C ALA A 33 -3.77 -32.00 14.73
N ASP A 34 -4.55 -31.36 15.60
CA ASP A 34 -5.78 -30.66 15.19
C ASP A 34 -5.44 -29.33 14.56
N ILE A 35 -5.41 -29.28 13.22
CA ILE A 35 -5.04 -28.09 12.44
C ILE A 35 -6.24 -27.26 11.97
N GLY A 36 -7.47 -27.74 12.17
CA GLY A 36 -8.67 -27.15 11.55
C GLY A 36 -8.95 -25.69 11.95
N THR A 37 -8.64 -25.34 13.18
CA THR A 37 -8.95 -24.00 13.74
C THR A 37 -7.73 -23.17 14.12
N ILE A 38 -6.54 -23.77 14.11
CA ILE A 38 -5.32 -23.06 14.50
C ILE A 38 -4.80 -22.15 13.39
N ARG A 39 -4.09 -21.10 13.80
CA ARG A 39 -3.35 -20.21 12.91
C ARG A 39 -1.95 -20.05 13.44
N GLY A 40 -0.96 -20.28 12.58
CA GLY A 40 0.42 -19.93 12.88
C GLY A 40 0.68 -18.44 12.68
N THR A 41 1.71 -17.96 13.33
CA THR A 41 2.13 -16.56 13.21
C THR A 41 3.49 -16.48 12.52
N LEU A 42 3.56 -15.83 11.38
CA LEU A 42 4.80 -15.51 10.68
C LEU A 42 5.55 -14.42 11.45
N LYS A 43 6.86 -14.33 11.22
CA LYS A 43 7.73 -13.34 11.86
C LYS A 43 7.34 -11.89 11.53
N ASP A 44 6.77 -11.63 10.36
CA ASP A 44 6.38 -10.30 9.89
C ASP A 44 5.03 -10.40 9.15
N VAL A 45 4.34 -9.28 9.04
CA VAL A 45 3.08 -9.15 8.29
C VAL A 45 3.29 -8.89 6.80
N LYS A 46 4.50 -8.54 6.36
CA LYS A 46 4.81 -8.09 5.00
C LYS A 46 4.66 -9.19 3.95
N ALA A 47 4.47 -8.79 2.69
CA ALA A 47 4.63 -9.70 1.57
C ALA A 47 6.08 -10.20 1.48
N GLY A 48 6.25 -11.48 1.17
CA GLY A 48 7.57 -12.11 1.13
C GLY A 48 7.54 -13.62 1.35
N ASN A 49 8.71 -14.23 1.50
CA ASN A 49 8.85 -15.66 1.76
C ASN A 49 9.30 -15.91 3.21
N TYR A 50 8.63 -16.83 3.86
CA TYR A 50 8.86 -17.20 5.27
C TYR A 50 9.16 -18.68 5.38
N THR A 51 10.23 -19.02 6.11
CA THR A 51 10.71 -20.39 6.29
C THR A 51 10.45 -20.97 7.67
N SER A 52 9.88 -20.15 8.58
CA SER A 52 9.53 -20.55 9.94
C SER A 52 8.21 -19.93 10.39
N VAL A 53 7.59 -20.50 11.40
CA VAL A 53 6.33 -20.08 11.96
C VAL A 53 6.28 -20.35 13.46
N THR A 54 5.68 -19.46 14.22
CA THR A 54 5.30 -19.72 15.61
C THR A 54 3.93 -20.38 15.66
N LEU A 55 3.81 -21.51 16.37
CA LEU A 55 2.56 -22.23 16.55
C LEU A 55 1.87 -21.77 17.83
N PRO A 56 0.53 -21.71 17.85
CA PRO A 56 -0.23 -21.67 19.09
C PRO A 56 -0.18 -23.02 19.80
N GLU A 57 -0.83 -23.13 20.96
CA GLU A 57 -1.02 -24.40 21.63
C GLU A 57 -1.74 -25.40 20.70
N LEU A 58 -1.08 -26.52 20.45
CA LEU A 58 -1.61 -27.61 19.63
C LEU A 58 -2.37 -28.63 20.47
N ARG A 59 -3.36 -29.24 19.84
CA ARG A 59 -4.09 -30.38 20.42
C ARG A 59 -3.95 -31.62 19.53
N LEU A 60 -3.98 -32.80 20.16
CA LEU A 60 -4.00 -34.05 19.43
C LEU A 60 -5.42 -34.44 19.04
N THR A 61 -5.57 -35.08 17.90
CA THR A 61 -6.77 -35.74 17.40
C THR A 61 -6.43 -37.13 16.93
N GLY A 62 -7.44 -37.97 16.70
CA GLY A 62 -7.27 -39.37 16.32
C GLY A 62 -7.78 -40.30 17.43
N LYS A 63 -7.96 -41.60 17.10
CA LYS A 63 -8.56 -42.59 18.03
C LYS A 63 -7.63 -42.92 19.18
N ASP A 64 -6.31 -42.86 18.96
CA ASP A 64 -5.28 -43.27 19.93
C ASP A 64 -4.65 -42.07 20.67
N LYS A 65 -5.18 -40.84 20.49
CA LYS A 65 -4.65 -39.61 21.06
C LYS A 65 -4.45 -39.60 22.57
N GLU A 66 -5.27 -40.34 23.29
CA GLU A 66 -5.21 -40.43 24.76
C GLU A 66 -3.97 -41.19 25.27
N ASN A 67 -3.27 -41.93 24.38
CA ASN A 67 -2.03 -42.63 24.69
C ASN A 67 -0.81 -41.71 24.61
N TYR A 68 -0.97 -40.47 24.16
CA TYR A 68 0.13 -39.54 23.85
C TYR A 68 0.00 -38.24 24.61
N ILE A 69 1.16 -37.71 24.96
CA ILE A 69 1.29 -36.36 25.51
C ILE A 69 2.07 -35.52 24.49
N LEU A 70 1.45 -34.45 23.98
CA LEU A 70 2.12 -33.52 23.03
C LEU A 70 3.06 -32.58 23.79
N VAL A 71 4.35 -32.64 23.45
CA VAL A 71 5.32 -31.63 23.87
C VAL A 71 5.10 -30.42 22.98
N GLN A 72 4.65 -29.31 23.55
CA GLN A 72 4.38 -28.08 22.83
C GLN A 72 5.69 -27.44 22.37
N PRO A 73 5.78 -26.94 21.12
CA PRO A 73 6.92 -26.16 20.68
C PRO A 73 6.97 -24.83 21.44
N THR A 74 8.16 -24.43 21.88
CA THR A 74 8.41 -23.14 22.58
C THR A 74 8.96 -22.06 21.65
N ASP A 75 9.49 -22.45 20.52
CA ASP A 75 10.17 -21.60 19.55
C ASP A 75 9.50 -21.67 18.18
N GLU A 76 9.95 -20.82 17.26
CA GLU A 76 9.58 -20.95 15.85
C GLU A 76 9.97 -22.33 15.30
N ILE A 77 9.06 -22.95 14.59
CA ILE A 77 9.32 -24.23 13.92
C ILE A 77 9.62 -24.00 12.43
N PRO A 78 10.50 -24.82 11.83
CA PRO A 78 10.74 -24.74 10.41
C PRO A 78 9.52 -25.21 9.61
N LEU A 79 9.25 -24.52 8.52
CA LEU A 79 8.28 -24.93 7.51
C LEU A 79 8.91 -25.94 6.55
N THR A 80 8.18 -26.95 6.15
CA THR A 80 8.59 -27.96 5.15
C THR A 80 8.84 -27.30 3.79
N LYS A 81 8.04 -26.28 3.47
CA LYS A 81 8.18 -25.42 2.29
C LYS A 81 8.00 -23.98 2.76
N ALA A 82 8.82 -23.07 2.22
CA ALA A 82 8.60 -21.65 2.48
C ALA A 82 7.18 -21.20 2.07
N VAL A 83 6.52 -20.47 2.96
CA VAL A 83 5.24 -19.82 2.66
C VAL A 83 5.50 -18.57 1.86
N ASN A 84 4.82 -18.41 0.75
CA ASN A 84 4.78 -17.18 -0.02
C ASN A 84 3.58 -16.32 0.41
N VAL A 85 3.87 -15.13 0.92
CA VAL A 85 2.88 -14.05 1.10
C VAL A 85 2.99 -13.15 -0.13
N ALA A 86 2.11 -13.34 -1.11
CA ALA A 86 2.09 -12.56 -2.33
C ALA A 86 1.61 -11.12 -2.05
N LYS A 87 2.06 -10.17 -2.87
CA LYS A 87 1.55 -8.80 -2.81
C LYS A 87 0.05 -8.77 -3.09
N SER A 88 -0.66 -7.86 -2.41
CA SER A 88 -2.08 -7.63 -2.67
C SER A 88 -2.28 -6.86 -3.97
N SER A 89 -3.20 -7.31 -4.80
CA SER A 89 -3.59 -6.64 -6.05
C SER A 89 -4.82 -5.76 -5.84
N GLY A 90 -5.07 -4.87 -6.79
CA GLY A 90 -6.31 -4.08 -6.83
C GLY A 90 -6.34 -2.85 -5.92
N LEU A 91 -5.19 -2.42 -5.38
CA LEU A 91 -5.12 -1.12 -4.72
C LEU A 91 -5.50 0.00 -5.71
N GLN A 92 -6.51 0.79 -5.34
CA GLN A 92 -6.96 1.95 -6.08
C GLN A 92 -6.61 3.21 -5.30
N ILE A 93 -5.84 4.11 -5.90
CA ILE A 93 -5.57 5.44 -5.36
C ILE A 93 -6.47 6.43 -6.11
N GLU A 94 -7.21 7.25 -5.36
CA GLU A 94 -8.04 8.29 -5.95
C GLU A 94 -7.20 9.30 -6.74
N GLU A 95 -7.70 9.73 -7.90
CA GLU A 95 -7.05 10.75 -8.69
C GLU A 95 -7.01 12.08 -7.93
N GLN A 96 -5.85 12.72 -7.92
CA GLN A 96 -5.63 13.99 -7.26
C GLN A 96 -5.94 15.13 -8.21
N ASN A 97 -6.96 15.94 -7.91
CA ASN A 97 -7.35 17.08 -8.76
C ASN A 97 -6.75 18.38 -8.20
N LYS A 98 -6.02 19.11 -9.01
CA LYS A 98 -5.37 20.38 -8.69
C LYS A 98 -5.80 21.46 -9.66
N SER A 99 -6.29 22.57 -9.11
CA SER A 99 -6.69 23.76 -9.89
C SER A 99 -5.84 24.94 -9.52
N TYR A 100 -5.36 25.67 -10.53
CA TYR A 100 -4.44 26.80 -10.38
C TYR A 100 -5.04 28.07 -10.97
N LEU A 101 -4.64 29.20 -10.38
CA LEU A 101 -5.01 30.52 -10.86
C LEU A 101 -3.88 31.13 -11.71
N TYR A 102 -4.25 31.82 -12.75
CA TYR A 102 -3.38 32.44 -13.75
C TYR A 102 -2.36 33.48 -13.21
N LEU A 103 -2.50 33.99 -12.00
CA LEU A 103 -1.97 35.28 -11.55
C LEU A 103 -0.47 35.36 -11.28
N LYS A 104 0.16 34.24 -10.92
CA LYS A 104 1.59 34.19 -10.56
C LYS A 104 2.12 32.77 -10.64
N ASP A 105 3.43 32.63 -10.68
CA ASP A 105 4.08 31.33 -10.49
C ASP A 105 3.66 30.72 -9.15
N GLN A 106 3.30 29.45 -9.18
CA GLN A 106 2.87 28.69 -7.99
C GLN A 106 3.74 27.44 -7.87
N GLU A 107 4.53 27.37 -6.83
CA GLU A 107 5.30 26.18 -6.48
C GLU A 107 4.42 25.20 -5.71
N GLU A 108 4.40 23.95 -6.14
CA GLU A 108 3.73 22.84 -5.47
C GLU A 108 4.74 21.86 -4.89
N ARG A 109 4.46 21.44 -3.69
CA ARG A 109 5.22 20.40 -2.97
C ARG A 109 4.21 19.47 -2.31
N ILE A 110 4.10 18.25 -2.83
CA ILE A 110 3.07 17.28 -2.43
C ILE A 110 3.74 16.07 -1.81
N SER A 111 3.39 15.73 -0.57
CA SER A 111 3.82 14.50 0.07
C SER A 111 3.10 13.32 -0.58
N LEU A 112 3.84 12.50 -1.31
CA LEU A 112 3.33 11.27 -1.90
C LEU A 112 3.01 10.24 -0.82
N ARG A 113 3.75 10.27 0.28
CA ARG A 113 3.54 9.35 1.41
C ARG A 113 2.15 9.50 2.05
N GLU A 114 1.60 10.71 2.08
CA GLU A 114 0.26 10.97 2.63
C GLU A 114 -0.87 10.43 1.75
N ILE A 115 -0.59 10.16 0.47
CA ILE A 115 -1.55 9.58 -0.48
C ILE A 115 -1.58 8.06 -0.38
N LEU A 116 -0.49 7.45 0.08
CA LEU A 116 -0.34 6.01 0.14
C LEU A 116 -1.00 5.40 1.38
N PRO A 117 -1.46 4.14 1.31
CA PRO A 117 -1.86 3.39 2.49
C PRO A 117 -0.74 3.32 3.53
N VAL A 118 -1.11 3.41 4.80
CA VAL A 118 -0.15 3.37 5.92
C VAL A 118 0.66 2.07 5.93
N ASP A 119 0.03 0.98 5.52
CA ASP A 119 0.56 -0.38 5.51
C ASP A 119 1.24 -0.79 4.20
N CYS A 120 1.46 0.13 3.26
CA CYS A 120 2.11 -0.21 1.98
C CYS A 120 3.59 -0.62 2.13
N GLY A 121 4.19 -0.39 3.28
CA GLY A 121 5.62 -0.58 3.50
C GLY A 121 6.47 0.52 2.84
N ASN A 122 7.69 0.19 2.43
CA ASN A 122 8.53 1.11 1.68
C ASN A 122 7.97 1.32 0.28
N ALA A 123 7.99 2.56 -0.19
CA ALA A 123 7.56 2.93 -1.54
C ALA A 123 8.74 3.44 -2.38
N GLN A 124 8.70 3.11 -3.67
CA GLN A 124 9.61 3.61 -4.68
C GLN A 124 8.80 4.24 -5.80
N TYR A 125 9.25 5.38 -6.30
CA TYR A 125 8.55 6.14 -7.32
C TYR A 125 9.38 6.17 -8.60
N ALA A 126 8.75 5.88 -9.73
CA ALA A 126 9.34 6.13 -11.03
C ALA A 126 9.38 7.64 -11.33
N ALA A 127 10.16 8.04 -12.32
CA ALA A 127 10.15 9.42 -12.80
C ALA A 127 8.71 9.81 -13.20
N PRO A 128 8.25 11.03 -12.84
CA PRO A 128 6.93 11.49 -13.23
C PRO A 128 6.78 11.59 -14.74
N GLU A 129 5.66 11.12 -15.27
CA GLU A 129 5.31 11.24 -16.68
C GLU A 129 4.24 12.32 -16.85
N MET A 130 4.45 13.23 -17.80
CA MET A 130 3.51 14.31 -18.12
C MET A 130 2.76 14.01 -19.40
N THR A 131 1.44 14.24 -19.40
CA THR A 131 0.57 14.13 -20.56
C THR A 131 -0.40 15.30 -20.66
N GLY A 132 -0.84 15.63 -21.88
CA GLY A 132 -1.68 16.79 -22.15
C GLY A 132 -0.87 18.05 -22.41
N ASN A 133 -1.47 19.23 -22.24
CA ASN A 133 -0.80 20.50 -22.46
C ASN A 133 -0.09 20.96 -21.19
N MET A 134 1.19 20.59 -21.05
CA MET A 134 2.00 20.76 -19.85
C MET A 134 3.13 21.79 -19.98
N GLU A 135 3.18 22.57 -21.06
CA GLU A 135 4.23 23.58 -21.29
C GLU A 135 4.31 24.66 -20.21
N TYR A 136 3.24 24.82 -19.43
CA TYR A 136 3.14 25.78 -18.34
C TYR A 136 3.65 25.25 -16.99
N ILE A 137 4.07 24.01 -16.94
CA ILE A 137 4.60 23.38 -15.73
C ILE A 137 6.10 23.13 -15.93
N THR A 138 6.90 23.38 -14.90
CA THR A 138 8.29 22.93 -14.87
C THR A 138 8.32 21.41 -14.80
N GLU A 139 9.38 20.79 -15.29
CA GLU A 139 9.56 19.35 -15.19
C GLU A 139 9.42 18.91 -13.71
N PRO A 140 8.45 18.01 -13.40
CA PRO A 140 8.23 17.57 -12.05
C PRO A 140 9.36 16.66 -11.59
N SER A 141 9.70 16.75 -10.30
CA SER A 141 10.72 15.92 -9.69
C SER A 141 10.24 15.34 -8.38
N ILE A 142 10.81 14.19 -7.98
CA ILE A 142 10.52 13.54 -6.70
C ILE A 142 11.81 13.43 -5.91
N ALA A 143 11.80 13.93 -4.69
CA ALA A 143 12.86 13.79 -3.71
C ALA A 143 12.25 13.63 -2.32
N ASP A 144 12.75 12.67 -1.52
CA ASP A 144 12.28 12.41 -0.15
C ASP A 144 10.75 12.28 -0.05
N ASP A 145 10.14 11.50 -0.95
CA ASP A 145 8.69 11.30 -1.07
C ASP A 145 7.89 12.59 -1.39
N ILE A 146 8.55 13.66 -1.79
CA ILE A 146 7.92 14.93 -2.17
C ILE A 146 7.94 15.10 -3.68
N LEU A 147 6.77 15.18 -4.30
CA LEU A 147 6.59 15.64 -5.68
C LEU A 147 6.65 17.16 -5.69
N SER A 148 7.53 17.73 -6.51
CA SER A 148 7.73 19.19 -6.66
C SER A 148 7.63 19.61 -8.12
N TYR A 149 6.90 20.68 -8.39
CA TYR A 149 6.82 21.35 -9.70
C TYR A 149 6.34 22.81 -9.52
N THR A 150 6.51 23.62 -10.55
CA THR A 150 6.00 25.00 -10.57
C THR A 150 5.04 25.18 -11.73
N VAL A 151 3.86 25.73 -11.44
CA VAL A 151 2.91 26.21 -12.45
C VAL A 151 3.26 27.63 -12.80
N LYS A 152 3.59 27.91 -14.08
CA LYS A 152 4.03 29.21 -14.54
C LYS A 152 2.86 30.16 -14.75
N GLN A 153 3.10 31.43 -14.47
CA GLN A 153 2.14 32.50 -14.78
C GLN A 153 1.77 32.49 -16.28
N GLY A 154 0.52 32.75 -16.58
CA GLY A 154 0.04 32.85 -17.96
C GLY A 154 -0.52 31.53 -18.54
N ALA A 155 -0.64 30.52 -17.77
CA ALA A 155 -1.17 29.20 -18.16
C ALA A 155 -2.71 29.21 -18.20
N LEU A 156 -3.31 29.87 -19.16
CA LEU A 156 -4.76 29.93 -19.32
C LEU A 156 -5.30 28.69 -20.00
N ASP A 157 -6.45 28.20 -19.49
CA ASP A 157 -7.25 27.11 -20.09
C ASP A 157 -6.41 25.88 -20.49
N ARG A 158 -5.54 25.47 -19.57
CA ARG A 158 -4.61 24.35 -19.78
C ARG A 158 -5.01 23.19 -18.88
N LYS A 159 -4.99 21.99 -19.46
CA LYS A 159 -5.26 20.74 -18.74
C LYS A 159 -4.20 19.71 -19.09
N GLY A 160 -3.76 19.00 -18.08
CA GLY A 160 -2.82 17.90 -18.24
C GLY A 160 -2.79 17.01 -17.04
N LYS A 161 -1.92 16.02 -17.09
CA LYS A 161 -1.75 15.02 -16.02
C LYS A 161 -0.28 14.81 -15.70
N ILE A 162 0.02 14.59 -14.44
CA ILE A 162 1.26 13.97 -13.98
C ILE A 162 0.90 12.57 -13.49
N GLN A 163 1.58 11.55 -13.98
CA GLN A 163 1.43 10.16 -13.57
C GLN A 163 2.73 9.64 -12.99
N ILE A 164 2.62 8.92 -11.87
CA ILE A 164 3.77 8.37 -11.16
C ILE A 164 3.49 6.90 -10.90
N LYS A 165 4.29 6.02 -11.50
CA LYS A 165 4.26 4.59 -11.16
C LYS A 165 4.90 4.39 -9.79
N VAL A 166 4.22 3.63 -8.92
CA VAL A 166 4.65 3.35 -7.56
C VAL A 166 4.80 1.85 -7.37
N THR A 167 5.93 1.46 -6.79
CA THR A 167 6.21 0.09 -6.35
C THR A 167 6.29 0.08 -4.83
N THR A 168 5.60 -0.83 -4.18
CA THR A 168 5.58 -0.97 -2.71
C THR A 168 5.93 -2.38 -2.26
N GLU A 169 6.14 -2.58 -0.95
CA GLU A 169 6.42 -3.90 -0.40
C GLU A 169 5.20 -4.82 -0.44
N ASN A 170 4.02 -4.31 -0.08
CA ASN A 170 2.84 -5.12 0.22
C ASN A 170 1.78 -5.14 -0.88
N TYR A 171 1.84 -4.19 -1.82
CA TYR A 171 0.90 -4.08 -2.94
C TYR A 171 1.62 -4.19 -4.28
N GLU A 172 0.93 -4.75 -5.28
CA GLU A 172 1.41 -4.71 -6.66
C GLU A 172 1.53 -3.27 -7.17
N ASP A 173 2.32 -3.08 -8.22
CA ASP A 173 2.55 -1.75 -8.79
C ASP A 173 1.23 -1.06 -9.19
N PHE A 174 1.13 0.22 -8.89
CA PHE A 174 -0.01 1.06 -9.25
C PHE A 174 0.46 2.45 -9.71
N VAL A 175 -0.48 3.30 -10.13
CA VAL A 175 -0.18 4.66 -10.62
C VAL A 175 -0.93 5.68 -9.78
N ILE A 176 -0.21 6.71 -9.31
CA ILE A 176 -0.81 7.93 -8.78
C ILE A 176 -0.98 8.91 -9.94
N THR A 177 -2.19 9.45 -10.09
CA THR A 177 -2.51 10.42 -11.13
C THR A 177 -2.90 11.77 -10.52
N PHE A 178 -2.23 12.82 -10.96
CA PHE A 178 -2.58 14.22 -10.67
C PHE A 178 -3.18 14.83 -11.93
N ASN A 179 -4.45 15.24 -11.87
CA ASN A 179 -5.11 16.02 -12.90
C ASN A 179 -4.87 17.50 -12.60
N LEU A 180 -4.29 18.23 -13.53
CA LEU A 180 -3.93 19.61 -13.37
C LEU A 180 -4.76 20.46 -14.32
N GLU A 181 -5.37 21.53 -13.78
CA GLU A 181 -6.18 22.46 -14.53
C GLU A 181 -5.83 23.89 -14.14
N CYS A 182 -5.54 24.73 -15.13
CA CYS A 182 -5.39 26.18 -14.95
C CYS A 182 -6.68 26.86 -15.38
N ASN A 183 -7.34 27.53 -14.45
CA ASN A 183 -8.63 28.19 -14.69
C ASN A 183 -8.44 29.53 -15.39
N ASP A 184 -9.32 29.81 -16.35
CA ASP A 184 -9.41 31.07 -17.07
C ASP A 184 -10.09 32.15 -16.20
N GLN A 185 -9.38 32.61 -15.17
CA GLN A 185 -9.82 33.78 -14.41
C GLN A 185 -8.95 34.97 -14.76
N THR A 186 -9.48 35.84 -15.57
CA THR A 186 -8.81 37.10 -15.88
C THR A 186 -8.72 37.98 -14.62
N PRO A 187 -7.53 38.37 -14.17
CA PRO A 187 -7.42 39.17 -12.97
C PRO A 187 -8.02 40.57 -13.23
N VAL A 188 -9.04 40.91 -12.47
CA VAL A 188 -9.54 42.30 -12.43
C VAL A 188 -8.66 43.09 -11.46
N ARG A 189 -7.97 44.11 -11.95
CA ARG A 189 -7.19 45.04 -11.13
C ARG A 189 -8.04 46.25 -10.81
N LEU A 190 -7.97 46.71 -9.57
CA LEU A 190 -8.47 48.04 -9.21
C LEU A 190 -7.59 49.08 -9.89
N GLN A 191 -8.19 49.99 -10.58
CA GLN A 191 -7.48 51.15 -11.11
C GLN A 191 -7.16 52.07 -9.93
N GLU A 192 -5.92 52.52 -9.84
CA GLU A 192 -5.47 53.38 -8.77
C GLU A 192 -6.34 54.65 -8.72
N GLY A 193 -6.96 54.93 -7.56
CA GLY A 193 -7.86 56.07 -7.38
C GLY A 193 -9.37 55.81 -7.62
N THR A 194 -9.77 54.56 -7.87
CA THR A 194 -11.20 54.20 -8.04
C THR A 194 -11.75 53.64 -6.75
N GLU A 195 -12.79 54.26 -6.17
CA GLU A 195 -13.56 53.68 -5.09
C GLU A 195 -14.46 52.53 -5.65
N VAL A 196 -14.22 51.30 -5.15
CA VAL A 196 -15.07 50.17 -5.50
C VAL A 196 -15.97 49.83 -4.34
N THR A 197 -17.27 50.01 -4.50
CA THR A 197 -18.27 49.54 -3.55
C THR A 197 -18.61 48.09 -3.87
N LEU A 198 -18.16 47.15 -3.03
CA LEU A 198 -18.54 45.76 -3.12
C LEU A 198 -19.98 45.61 -2.64
N LYS A 199 -20.91 45.29 -3.53
CA LYS A 199 -22.25 44.84 -3.15
C LYS A 199 -22.14 43.35 -2.75
N LYS A 200 -22.51 43.04 -1.53
CA LYS A 200 -22.70 41.67 -1.10
C LYS A 200 -23.95 41.15 -1.75
N ASP A 201 -23.83 40.27 -2.73
CA ASP A 201 -24.97 39.49 -3.19
C ASP A 201 -25.39 38.54 -2.08
N THR A 202 -26.57 38.73 -1.56
CA THR A 202 -27.24 37.79 -0.66
C THR A 202 -27.72 36.63 -1.52
N LEU A 203 -27.06 35.46 -1.39
CA LEU A 203 -27.60 34.19 -1.84
C LEU A 203 -28.77 33.77 -1.00
#